data_751aa31ae9710ead6cf9223b7e69875b
#
_entry.id   751aa31ae9710ead6cf9223b7e69875b
#
_cell.length_a   1.000
_cell.length_b   1.000
_cell.length_c   1.000
_cell.angle_alpha   90.00
_cell.angle_beta   90.00
_cell.angle_gamma   90.00
#
_symmetry.space_group_name_H-M   'P 1'
#
loop_
_entity.id
_entity.type
_entity.pdbx_description
1 polymer ?
#
loop_
_entity_poly.entity_id
_entity_poly.type
_entity_poly.pdbx_seq_one_letter_code
_entity_poly.pdbx_strand_id
1 'polypeptide(L)'
;MSRPVALVTGSARRIGREIVLHLAAHGHDVAVHCRRSQDDAEATAADARSAGAAAAVFAADLGDEADCATLVAAVLTRFGRLDAVVNNASLFEYDTPQTFSPAAMERHWRANTAPAVLLAAALHRHLEARGAAGCVVNLLDQKLANPNPDYFSYTLSKAALEAATVMLAQAYAPRLRVCGVAPGVTLVSGPMSESEFAAAHALTPLARSSTPADIAAAVRFLVESPAITGTNLLVDGGQHLHAQPRDVLFLAKPESKAT
;
A
#
# COMPACT_ATOMS: atom_id res chain seq x y z
N MET A 1 -15.26 24.10 6.13
CA MET A 1 -15.22 23.09 5.04
C MET A 1 -15.17 21.71 5.64
N SER A 2 -15.87 20.71 5.08
CA SER A 2 -15.75 19.32 5.56
C SER A 2 -14.34 18.77 5.25
N ARG A 3 -13.80 17.95 6.15
CA ARG A 3 -12.49 17.30 5.97
C ARG A 3 -12.51 16.39 4.73
N PRO A 4 -11.41 16.27 3.96
CA PRO A 4 -11.32 15.28 2.90
C PRO A 4 -11.32 13.87 3.50
N VAL A 5 -11.85 12.90 2.75
CA VAL A 5 -11.98 11.50 3.18
C VAL A 5 -10.99 10.62 2.42
N ALA A 6 -10.23 9.82 3.15
CA ALA A 6 -9.32 8.83 2.60
C ALA A 6 -9.71 7.40 3.00
N LEU A 7 -9.81 6.51 2.01
CA LEU A 7 -9.92 5.06 2.23
C LEU A 7 -8.52 4.46 2.21
N VAL A 8 -8.16 3.72 3.27
CA VAL A 8 -6.88 2.98 3.32
C VAL A 8 -7.16 1.49 3.41
N THR A 9 -6.75 0.74 2.39
CA THR A 9 -6.98 -0.71 2.37
C THR A 9 -5.99 -1.48 3.24
N GLY A 10 -6.43 -2.57 3.91
CA GLY A 10 -5.58 -3.36 4.79
C GLY A 10 -5.01 -2.56 5.96
N SER A 11 -5.81 -1.68 6.54
CA SER A 11 -5.33 -0.67 7.49
C SER A 11 -5.64 -0.95 8.97
N ALA A 12 -6.03 -2.18 9.30
CA ALA A 12 -6.24 -2.59 10.67
C ALA A 12 -4.94 -2.57 11.50
N ARG A 13 -3.78 -2.82 10.89
CA ARG A 13 -2.47 -2.99 11.55
C ARG A 13 -1.33 -2.48 10.68
N ARG A 14 -0.10 -2.49 11.26
CA ARG A 14 1.16 -2.29 10.53
C ARG A 14 1.20 -0.96 9.77
N ILE A 15 1.74 -0.94 8.54
CA ILE A 15 1.89 0.26 7.71
C ILE A 15 0.53 0.94 7.46
N GLY A 16 -0.51 0.15 7.16
CA GLY A 16 -1.84 0.70 6.88
C GLY A 16 -2.43 1.47 8.07
N ARG A 17 -2.23 0.96 9.30
CA ARG A 17 -2.63 1.66 10.53
C ARG A 17 -1.89 2.99 10.67
N GLU A 18 -0.59 3.01 10.46
CA GLU A 18 0.21 4.25 10.55
C GLU A 18 -0.24 5.29 9.52
N ILE A 19 -0.53 4.87 8.29
CA ILE A 19 -1.08 5.75 7.25
C ILE A 19 -2.41 6.36 7.70
N VAL A 20 -3.32 5.55 8.26
CA VAL A 20 -4.61 6.04 8.79
C VAL A 20 -4.41 7.09 9.87
N LEU A 21 -3.57 6.79 10.86
CA LEU A 21 -3.34 7.71 11.99
C LEU A 21 -2.66 9.01 11.54
N HIS A 22 -1.70 8.89 10.62
CA HIS A 22 -1.01 10.06 10.09
C HIS A 22 -1.95 10.96 9.28
N LEU A 23 -2.82 10.40 8.42
CA LEU A 23 -3.81 11.17 7.68
C LEU A 23 -4.84 11.81 8.62
N ALA A 24 -5.31 11.08 9.64
CA ALA A 24 -6.26 11.57 10.64
C ALA A 24 -5.70 12.79 11.40
N ALA A 25 -4.45 12.71 11.85
CA ALA A 25 -3.75 13.79 12.54
C ALA A 25 -3.53 15.05 11.66
N HIS A 26 -3.53 14.86 10.33
CA HIS A 26 -3.31 15.95 9.37
C HIS A 26 -4.56 16.35 8.58
N GLY A 27 -5.74 16.22 9.20
CA GLY A 27 -6.95 16.85 8.70
C GLY A 27 -7.80 16.02 7.75
N HIS A 28 -7.56 14.72 7.62
CA HIS A 28 -8.41 13.81 6.87
C HIS A 28 -9.39 13.05 7.77
N ASP A 29 -10.58 12.77 7.29
CA ASP A 29 -11.43 11.71 7.80
C ASP A 29 -11.05 10.40 7.12
N VAL A 30 -11.20 9.25 7.82
CA VAL A 30 -10.58 8.01 7.36
C VAL A 30 -11.57 6.83 7.35
N ALA A 31 -11.57 6.11 6.25
CA ALA A 31 -12.22 4.81 6.11
C ALA A 31 -11.16 3.71 6.32
N VAL A 32 -11.29 2.96 7.41
CA VAL A 32 -10.37 1.89 7.80
C VAL A 32 -10.88 0.58 7.20
N HIS A 33 -10.15 0.00 6.26
CA HIS A 33 -10.56 -1.27 5.66
C HIS A 33 -9.79 -2.44 6.23
N CYS A 34 -10.51 -3.54 6.50
CA CYS A 34 -9.94 -4.85 6.83
C CYS A 34 -10.69 -5.98 6.10
N ARG A 35 -10.05 -7.16 5.99
CA ARG A 35 -10.73 -8.36 5.51
C ARG A 35 -11.35 -9.15 6.67
N ARG A 36 -10.58 -9.44 7.72
CA ARG A 36 -10.98 -10.28 8.86
C ARG A 36 -10.60 -9.69 10.23
N SER A 37 -9.65 -8.78 10.30
CA SER A 37 -9.10 -8.21 11.55
C SER A 37 -9.98 -7.06 12.05
N GLN A 38 -11.24 -7.34 12.37
CA GLN A 38 -12.22 -6.30 12.70
C GLN A 38 -11.88 -5.58 14.01
N ASP A 39 -11.47 -6.31 15.05
CA ASP A 39 -11.12 -5.72 16.35
C ASP A 39 -9.91 -4.76 16.22
N ASP A 40 -8.88 -5.16 15.49
CA ASP A 40 -7.73 -4.28 15.22
C ASP A 40 -8.14 -3.04 14.40
N ALA A 41 -9.05 -3.22 13.43
CA ALA A 41 -9.55 -2.12 12.62
C ALA A 41 -10.38 -1.13 13.46
N GLU A 42 -11.19 -1.61 14.39
CA GLU A 42 -11.93 -0.76 15.32
C GLU A 42 -10.99 -0.03 16.29
N ALA A 43 -9.95 -0.69 16.80
CA ALA A 43 -8.93 -0.04 17.61
C ALA A 43 -8.23 1.09 16.80
N THR A 44 -7.85 0.83 15.55
CA THR A 44 -7.25 1.85 14.67
C THR A 44 -8.23 3.01 14.40
N ALA A 45 -9.51 2.71 14.17
CA ALA A 45 -10.52 3.75 13.98
C ALA A 45 -10.78 4.56 15.25
N ALA A 46 -10.72 3.92 16.44
CA ALA A 46 -10.84 4.61 17.72
C ALA A 46 -9.68 5.60 17.94
N ASP A 47 -8.44 5.18 17.64
CA ASP A 47 -7.27 6.04 17.73
C ASP A 47 -7.36 7.23 16.76
N ALA A 48 -7.84 6.99 15.52
CA ALA A 48 -8.07 8.07 14.55
C ALA A 48 -9.15 9.05 15.04
N ARG A 49 -10.22 8.56 15.67
CA ARG A 49 -11.25 9.41 16.29
C ARG A 49 -10.69 10.22 17.46
N SER A 50 -9.81 9.65 18.26
CA SER A 50 -9.11 10.36 19.35
C SER A 50 -8.20 11.48 18.85
N ALA A 51 -7.68 11.36 17.61
CA ALA A 51 -6.95 12.43 16.92
C ALA A 51 -7.90 13.46 16.25
N GLY A 52 -9.21 13.39 16.47
CA GLY A 52 -10.20 14.35 15.99
C GLY A 52 -10.71 14.12 14.57
N ALA A 53 -10.44 12.97 13.96
CA ALA A 53 -11.01 12.59 12.67
C ALA A 53 -12.34 11.87 12.81
N ALA A 54 -13.24 11.98 11.82
CA ALA A 54 -14.27 10.96 11.65
C ALA A 54 -13.63 9.69 11.09
N ALA A 55 -13.88 8.55 11.73
CA ALA A 55 -13.36 7.26 11.31
C ALA A 55 -14.40 6.16 11.41
N ALA A 56 -14.42 5.27 10.41
CA ALA A 56 -15.32 4.10 10.37
C ALA A 56 -14.61 2.90 9.74
N VAL A 57 -14.98 1.70 10.17
CA VAL A 57 -14.44 0.43 9.70
C VAL A 57 -15.33 -0.15 8.59
N PHE A 58 -14.69 -0.72 7.58
CA PHE A 58 -15.32 -1.40 6.46
C PHE A 58 -14.65 -2.75 6.23
N ALA A 59 -15.42 -3.81 6.33
CA ALA A 59 -14.96 -5.17 6.04
C ALA A 59 -15.30 -5.54 4.59
N ALA A 60 -14.31 -6.02 3.83
CA ALA A 60 -14.48 -6.50 2.45
C ALA A 60 -13.36 -7.48 2.09
N ASP A 61 -13.60 -8.44 1.21
CA ASP A 61 -12.54 -9.23 0.58
C ASP A 61 -12.21 -8.62 -0.78
N LEU A 62 -11.09 -7.88 -0.85
CA LEU A 62 -10.66 -7.23 -2.09
C LEU A 62 -10.31 -8.21 -3.23
N GLY A 63 -10.20 -9.52 -2.94
CA GLY A 63 -10.10 -10.55 -3.96
C GLY A 63 -11.42 -10.80 -4.69
N ASP A 64 -12.52 -10.24 -4.20
CA ASP A 64 -13.85 -10.28 -4.81
C ASP A 64 -14.19 -8.94 -5.46
N GLU A 65 -14.56 -8.94 -6.75
CA GLU A 65 -14.89 -7.73 -7.49
C GLU A 65 -16.15 -7.03 -6.96
N ALA A 66 -17.15 -7.80 -6.52
CA ALA A 66 -18.38 -7.25 -5.97
C ALA A 66 -18.12 -6.53 -4.64
N ASP A 67 -17.24 -7.08 -3.80
CA ASP A 67 -16.82 -6.45 -2.55
C ASP A 67 -16.06 -5.13 -2.81
N CYS A 68 -15.21 -5.07 -3.83
CA CYS A 68 -14.55 -3.81 -4.22
C CYS A 68 -15.55 -2.73 -4.62
N ALA A 69 -16.59 -3.08 -5.37
CA ALA A 69 -17.64 -2.15 -5.78
C ALA A 69 -18.48 -1.67 -4.60
N THR A 70 -18.87 -2.59 -3.71
CA THR A 70 -19.67 -2.27 -2.52
C THR A 70 -18.90 -1.47 -1.47
N LEU A 71 -17.59 -1.68 -1.34
CA LEU A 71 -16.73 -0.94 -0.41
C LEU A 71 -16.78 0.57 -0.65
N VAL A 72 -16.57 1.01 -1.89
CA VAL A 72 -16.62 2.44 -2.21
C VAL A 72 -18.02 3.02 -1.97
N ALA A 73 -19.08 2.29 -2.33
CA ALA A 73 -20.45 2.72 -2.08
C ALA A 73 -20.75 2.87 -0.58
N ALA A 74 -20.26 1.93 0.26
CA ALA A 74 -20.42 1.99 1.72
C ALA A 74 -19.68 3.20 2.32
N VAL A 75 -18.45 3.48 1.85
CA VAL A 75 -17.70 4.68 2.27
C VAL A 75 -18.45 5.95 1.90
N LEU A 76 -18.98 6.03 0.68
CA LEU A 76 -19.77 7.18 0.24
C LEU A 76 -21.07 7.36 1.03
N THR A 77 -21.75 6.27 1.37
CA THR A 77 -22.94 6.32 2.23
C THR A 77 -22.61 6.86 3.62
N ARG A 78 -21.45 6.48 4.18
CA ARG A 78 -21.04 6.88 5.53
C ARG A 78 -20.52 8.30 5.61
N PHE A 79 -19.73 8.75 4.63
CA PHE A 79 -19.04 10.04 4.68
C PHE A 79 -19.56 11.09 3.71
N GLY A 80 -20.41 10.71 2.74
CA GLY A 80 -20.92 11.60 1.70
C GLY A 80 -19.89 11.97 0.63
N ARG A 81 -18.62 11.57 0.81
CA ARG A 81 -17.51 11.85 -0.10
C ARG A 81 -16.38 10.85 0.04
N LEU A 82 -15.56 10.76 -1.00
CA LEU A 82 -14.26 10.09 -0.99
C LEU A 82 -13.32 10.91 -1.88
N ASP A 83 -12.12 11.24 -1.38
CA ASP A 83 -11.15 12.11 -2.04
C ASP A 83 -9.83 11.40 -2.33
N ALA A 84 -9.50 10.38 -1.53
CA ALA A 84 -8.29 9.60 -1.74
C ALA A 84 -8.52 8.11 -1.46
N VAL A 85 -7.80 7.26 -2.20
CA VAL A 85 -7.68 5.82 -1.92
C VAL A 85 -6.20 5.48 -1.80
N VAL A 86 -5.84 4.81 -0.70
CA VAL A 86 -4.51 4.25 -0.49
C VAL A 86 -4.60 2.73 -0.57
N ASN A 87 -4.07 2.16 -1.64
CA ASN A 87 -4.02 0.72 -1.86
C ASN A 87 -2.81 0.13 -1.13
N ASN A 88 -3.01 -0.21 0.15
CA ASN A 88 -1.99 -0.80 1.02
C ASN A 88 -2.18 -2.30 1.26
N ALA A 89 -3.40 -2.84 1.15
CA ALA A 89 -3.64 -4.28 1.28
C ALA A 89 -2.76 -5.07 0.32
N SER A 90 -2.13 -6.13 0.79
CA SER A 90 -1.23 -6.95 -0.03
C SER A 90 -1.17 -8.39 0.48
N LEU A 91 -1.08 -9.33 -0.45
CA LEU A 91 -0.68 -10.70 -0.23
C LEU A 91 0.82 -10.82 -0.50
N PHE A 92 1.56 -11.45 0.42
CA PHE A 92 3.00 -11.65 0.34
C PHE A 92 3.31 -13.09 0.70
N GLU A 93 3.33 -13.97 -0.31
CA GLU A 93 3.63 -15.40 -0.17
C GLU A 93 4.90 -15.73 -0.95
N TYR A 94 5.72 -16.62 -0.37
CA TYR A 94 6.97 -17.02 -1.00
C TYR A 94 6.75 -18.05 -2.10
N ASP A 95 7.32 -17.78 -3.25
CA ASP A 95 7.55 -18.71 -4.36
C ASP A 95 8.79 -18.31 -5.15
N THR A 96 9.21 -19.17 -6.05
CA THR A 96 10.35 -18.97 -6.97
C THR A 96 9.93 -19.35 -8.38
N PRO A 97 10.71 -19.05 -9.45
CA PRO A 97 10.42 -19.53 -10.80
C PRO A 97 10.23 -21.06 -10.87
N GLN A 98 10.90 -21.84 -10.00
CA GLN A 98 10.80 -23.30 -9.96
C GLN A 98 9.51 -23.79 -9.27
N THR A 99 8.96 -23.03 -8.35
CA THR A 99 7.72 -23.37 -7.60
C THR A 99 6.52 -22.55 -8.06
N PHE A 100 6.69 -21.70 -9.05
CA PHE A 100 5.63 -20.88 -9.64
C PHE A 100 4.42 -21.73 -10.08
N SER A 101 3.23 -21.21 -9.84
CA SER A 101 1.99 -21.77 -10.39
C SER A 101 1.04 -20.66 -10.83
N PRO A 102 0.22 -20.89 -11.89
CA PRO A 102 -0.83 -19.93 -12.29
C PRO A 102 -1.77 -19.58 -11.13
N ALA A 103 -2.09 -20.55 -10.27
CA ALA A 103 -2.95 -20.31 -9.10
C ALA A 103 -2.31 -19.37 -8.07
N ALA A 104 -0.99 -19.45 -7.83
CA ALA A 104 -0.26 -18.51 -6.97
C ALA A 104 -0.29 -17.11 -7.58
N MET A 105 -0.03 -17.00 -8.89
CA MET A 105 -0.09 -15.72 -9.59
C MET A 105 -1.50 -15.11 -9.54
N GLU A 106 -2.54 -15.90 -9.75
CA GLU A 106 -3.93 -15.43 -9.67
C GLU A 106 -4.28 -14.88 -8.27
N ARG A 107 -3.87 -15.57 -7.20
CA ARG A 107 -4.08 -15.06 -5.83
C ARG A 107 -3.41 -13.71 -5.61
N HIS A 108 -2.15 -13.56 -6.05
CA HIS A 108 -1.42 -12.29 -5.93
C HIS A 108 -2.04 -11.20 -6.80
N TRP A 109 -2.45 -11.51 -8.03
CA TRP A 109 -3.17 -10.57 -8.89
C TRP A 109 -4.45 -10.05 -8.23
N ARG A 110 -5.30 -10.97 -7.76
CA ARG A 110 -6.57 -10.64 -7.10
C ARG A 110 -6.39 -9.86 -5.80
N ALA A 111 -5.29 -10.04 -5.08
CA ALA A 111 -5.05 -9.35 -3.82
C ALA A 111 -4.31 -8.00 -3.99
N ASN A 112 -3.36 -7.91 -4.93
CA ASN A 112 -2.41 -6.81 -4.99
C ASN A 112 -2.67 -5.83 -6.14
N THR A 113 -3.22 -6.30 -7.27
CA THR A 113 -3.30 -5.50 -8.51
C THR A 113 -4.74 -5.15 -8.88
N ALA A 114 -5.60 -6.14 -9.06
CA ALA A 114 -6.97 -5.92 -9.53
C ALA A 114 -7.77 -4.97 -8.64
N PRO A 115 -7.74 -5.07 -7.29
CA PRO A 115 -8.47 -4.16 -6.42
C PRO A 115 -8.07 -2.70 -6.61
N ALA A 116 -6.77 -2.43 -6.80
CA ALA A 116 -6.28 -1.07 -6.98
C ALA A 116 -6.86 -0.42 -8.25
N VAL A 117 -6.99 -1.19 -9.32
CA VAL A 117 -7.62 -0.73 -10.58
C VAL A 117 -9.11 -0.49 -10.38
N LEU A 118 -9.82 -1.42 -9.72
CA LEU A 118 -11.25 -1.32 -9.47
C LEU A 118 -11.60 -0.12 -8.57
N LEU A 119 -10.85 0.06 -7.48
CA LEU A 119 -11.04 1.17 -6.55
C LEU A 119 -10.70 2.52 -7.18
N ALA A 120 -9.65 2.58 -8.03
CA ALA A 120 -9.33 3.80 -8.79
C ALA A 120 -10.45 4.17 -9.76
N ALA A 121 -11.00 3.19 -10.49
CA ALA A 121 -12.14 3.40 -11.40
C ALA A 121 -13.40 3.89 -10.65
N ALA A 122 -13.68 3.29 -9.48
CA ALA A 122 -14.81 3.69 -8.66
C ALA A 122 -14.66 5.13 -8.10
N LEU A 123 -13.44 5.46 -7.60
CA LEU A 123 -13.13 6.82 -7.16
C LEU A 123 -13.24 7.83 -8.31
N HIS A 124 -12.69 7.51 -9.48
CA HIS A 124 -12.78 8.40 -10.64
C HIS A 124 -14.23 8.74 -11.00
N ARG A 125 -15.12 7.73 -11.11
CA ARG A 125 -16.55 7.95 -11.38
C ARG A 125 -17.21 8.86 -10.33
N HIS A 126 -16.89 8.66 -9.05
CA HIS A 126 -17.40 9.52 -7.97
C HIS A 126 -16.92 10.96 -8.10
N LEU A 127 -15.64 11.17 -8.38
CA LEU A 127 -15.05 12.50 -8.54
C LEU A 127 -15.60 13.22 -9.76
N GLU A 128 -15.81 12.50 -10.85
CA GLU A 128 -16.43 13.03 -12.07
C GLU A 128 -17.86 13.52 -11.79
N ALA A 129 -18.69 12.68 -11.17
CA ALA A 129 -20.07 13.04 -10.79
C ALA A 129 -20.13 14.23 -9.83
N ARG A 130 -19.12 14.41 -8.97
CA ARG A 130 -19.03 15.52 -8.01
C ARG A 130 -18.35 16.77 -8.56
N GLY A 131 -17.78 16.73 -9.76
CA GLY A 131 -16.97 17.82 -10.31
C GLY A 131 -15.70 18.12 -9.51
N ALA A 132 -15.14 17.11 -8.84
CA ALA A 132 -13.99 17.24 -7.92
C ALA A 132 -12.74 16.55 -8.47
N ALA A 133 -11.61 16.73 -7.77
CA ALA A 133 -10.37 16.02 -8.02
C ALA A 133 -9.98 15.19 -6.80
N GLY A 134 -9.16 14.15 -7.01
CA GLY A 134 -8.70 13.24 -5.95
C GLY A 134 -7.35 12.59 -6.25
N CYS A 135 -6.97 11.65 -5.40
CA CYS A 135 -5.70 10.95 -5.51
C CYS A 135 -5.84 9.45 -5.16
N VAL A 136 -5.12 8.62 -5.90
CA VAL A 136 -4.83 7.22 -5.54
C VAL A 136 -3.34 7.11 -5.24
N VAL A 137 -2.99 6.44 -4.13
CA VAL A 137 -1.61 6.05 -3.81
C VAL A 137 -1.53 4.53 -3.70
N ASN A 138 -0.73 3.92 -4.56
CA ASN A 138 -0.48 2.48 -4.58
C ASN A 138 0.79 2.15 -3.79
N LEU A 139 0.71 1.28 -2.77
CA LEU A 139 1.89 0.73 -2.09
C LEU A 139 2.53 -0.32 -3.00
N LEU A 140 3.68 0.03 -3.55
CA LEU A 140 4.54 -0.79 -4.39
C LEU A 140 5.61 -1.51 -3.55
N ASP A 141 6.78 -1.71 -4.13
CA ASP A 141 7.96 -2.29 -3.47
C ASP A 141 9.24 -1.77 -4.12
N GLN A 142 10.25 -1.41 -3.34
CA GLN A 142 11.56 -0.99 -3.84
C GLN A 142 12.22 -2.06 -4.73
N LYS A 143 11.90 -3.35 -4.49
CA LYS A 143 12.42 -4.49 -5.25
C LYS A 143 12.17 -4.38 -6.76
N LEU A 144 11.15 -3.59 -7.18
CA LEU A 144 10.86 -3.37 -8.60
C LEU A 144 12.00 -2.64 -9.33
N ALA A 145 12.81 -1.85 -8.62
CA ALA A 145 13.98 -1.20 -9.21
C ALA A 145 15.13 -2.19 -9.50
N ASN A 146 15.23 -3.28 -8.71
CA ASN A 146 16.23 -4.34 -8.86
C ASN A 146 15.60 -5.71 -8.58
N PRO A 147 14.78 -6.25 -9.50
CA PRO A 147 14.08 -7.51 -9.25
C PRO A 147 15.04 -8.69 -9.09
N ASN A 148 14.74 -9.57 -8.14
CA ASN A 148 15.39 -10.85 -7.96
C ASN A 148 14.34 -11.98 -7.93
N PRO A 149 14.73 -13.27 -8.05
CA PRO A 149 13.79 -14.37 -8.27
C PRO A 149 12.96 -14.78 -7.03
N ASP A 150 13.26 -14.26 -5.85
CA ASP A 150 12.50 -14.60 -4.64
C ASP A 150 11.16 -13.86 -4.61
N TYR A 151 10.12 -14.48 -4.02
CA TYR A 151 8.75 -13.94 -4.02
C TYR A 151 8.25 -13.61 -5.44
N PHE A 152 8.38 -14.59 -6.34
CA PHE A 152 8.26 -14.36 -7.78
C PHE A 152 6.87 -13.86 -8.18
N SER A 153 5.79 -14.56 -7.78
CA SER A 153 4.41 -14.15 -8.09
C SER A 153 4.04 -12.81 -7.44
N TYR A 154 4.50 -12.57 -6.19
CA TYR A 154 4.32 -11.28 -5.54
C TYR A 154 4.97 -10.15 -6.35
N THR A 155 6.25 -10.31 -6.71
CA THR A 155 7.01 -9.30 -7.46
C THR A 155 6.34 -9.00 -8.81
N LEU A 156 5.89 -10.02 -9.54
CA LEU A 156 5.14 -9.82 -10.79
C LEU A 156 3.83 -9.06 -10.58
N SER A 157 3.09 -9.34 -9.50
CA SER A 157 1.86 -8.61 -9.19
C SER A 157 2.13 -7.13 -8.87
N LYS A 158 3.22 -6.84 -8.16
CA LYS A 158 3.63 -5.46 -7.87
C LYS A 158 4.15 -4.72 -9.10
N ALA A 159 4.86 -5.40 -10.00
CA ALA A 159 5.27 -4.83 -11.30
C ALA A 159 4.05 -4.49 -12.18
N ALA A 160 3.03 -5.34 -12.19
CA ALA A 160 1.77 -5.04 -12.86
C ALA A 160 1.06 -3.83 -12.22
N LEU A 161 1.08 -3.69 -10.88
CA LEU A 161 0.52 -2.53 -10.19
C LEU A 161 1.30 -1.24 -10.49
N GLU A 162 2.63 -1.33 -10.62
CA GLU A 162 3.49 -0.20 -11.03
C GLU A 162 3.12 0.30 -12.43
N ALA A 163 3.02 -0.61 -13.40
CA ALA A 163 2.56 -0.26 -14.74
C ALA A 163 1.15 0.33 -14.75
N ALA A 164 0.22 -0.26 -13.99
CA ALA A 164 -1.13 0.24 -13.83
C ALA A 164 -1.15 1.65 -13.21
N THR A 165 -0.25 1.98 -12.28
CA THR A 165 -0.14 3.32 -11.69
C THR A 165 0.05 4.39 -12.77
N VAL A 166 0.97 4.17 -13.71
CA VAL A 166 1.23 5.11 -14.81
C VAL A 166 0.05 5.17 -15.79
N MET A 167 -0.50 4.01 -16.17
CA MET A 167 -1.61 3.94 -17.12
C MET A 167 -2.88 4.60 -16.58
N LEU A 168 -3.21 4.38 -15.30
CA LEU A 168 -4.35 5.01 -14.64
C LEU A 168 -4.16 6.51 -14.46
N ALA A 169 -2.93 6.97 -14.18
CA ALA A 169 -2.61 8.39 -14.13
C ALA A 169 -2.89 9.10 -15.46
N GLN A 170 -2.55 8.46 -16.58
CA GLN A 170 -2.85 8.97 -17.92
C GLN A 170 -4.34 8.94 -18.24
N ALA A 171 -5.02 7.83 -17.92
CA ALA A 171 -6.41 7.60 -18.29
C ALA A 171 -7.39 8.49 -17.51
N TYR A 172 -7.08 8.81 -16.25
CA TYR A 172 -8.01 9.49 -15.34
C TYR A 172 -7.68 10.97 -15.08
N ALA A 173 -6.60 11.48 -15.68
CA ALA A 173 -6.32 12.91 -15.65
C ALA A 173 -7.45 13.70 -16.39
N PRO A 174 -7.75 14.93 -15.97
CA PRO A 174 -7.18 15.68 -14.85
C PRO A 174 -7.89 15.44 -13.50
N ARG A 175 -8.87 14.55 -13.43
CA ARG A 175 -9.72 14.35 -12.24
C ARG A 175 -9.04 13.54 -11.15
N LEU A 176 -8.28 12.53 -11.52
CA LEU A 176 -7.67 11.62 -10.57
C LEU A 176 -6.17 11.54 -10.82
N ARG A 177 -5.38 11.89 -9.82
CA ARG A 177 -3.95 11.63 -9.76
C ARG A 177 -3.71 10.21 -9.25
N VAL A 178 -2.77 9.50 -9.83
CA VAL A 178 -2.38 8.15 -9.38
C VAL A 178 -0.88 8.10 -9.22
N CYS A 179 -0.41 7.78 -8.02
CA CYS A 179 1.01 7.72 -7.68
C CYS A 179 1.35 6.41 -6.96
N GLY A 180 2.61 6.07 -6.89
CA GLY A 180 3.13 4.94 -6.13
C GLY A 180 4.04 5.38 -4.98
N VAL A 181 4.04 4.61 -3.91
CA VAL A 181 5.08 4.63 -2.86
C VAL A 181 5.70 3.25 -2.83
N ALA A 182 7.02 3.16 -2.93
CA ALA A 182 7.78 1.91 -2.94
C ALA A 182 8.63 1.81 -1.66
N PRO A 183 8.12 1.12 -0.63
CA PRO A 183 8.84 0.91 0.62
C PRO A 183 10.04 -0.01 0.45
N GLY A 184 11.07 0.19 1.28
CA GLY A 184 12.08 -0.81 1.60
C GLY A 184 11.63 -1.76 2.71
N VAL A 185 12.60 -2.40 3.38
CA VAL A 185 12.34 -3.23 4.57
C VAL A 185 11.85 -2.31 5.70
N THR A 186 10.55 -2.32 5.94
CA THR A 186 9.87 -1.36 6.83
C THR A 186 9.49 -1.96 8.19
N LEU A 187 9.14 -3.25 8.21
CA LEU A 187 8.73 -4.00 9.39
C LEU A 187 9.20 -5.44 9.30
N VAL A 188 9.44 -6.05 10.44
CA VAL A 188 9.67 -7.50 10.53
C VAL A 188 8.58 -8.25 9.78
N SER A 189 8.94 -9.12 8.86
CA SER A 189 8.03 -9.84 7.97
C SER A 189 8.44 -11.31 7.82
N GLY A 190 7.45 -12.19 7.72
CA GLY A 190 7.67 -13.62 7.55
C GLY A 190 8.50 -14.22 8.69
N PRO A 191 9.51 -15.04 8.38
CA PRO A 191 10.36 -15.71 9.39
C PRO A 191 11.52 -14.84 9.91
N MET A 192 11.58 -13.55 9.56
CA MET A 192 12.65 -12.64 9.97
C MET A 192 12.64 -12.38 11.47
N SER A 193 13.78 -12.51 12.12
CA SER A 193 13.99 -12.07 13.51
C SER A 193 14.28 -10.56 13.60
N GLU A 194 14.20 -10.00 14.79
CA GLU A 194 14.54 -8.58 15.04
C GLU A 194 16.01 -8.28 14.70
N SER A 195 16.93 -9.22 14.95
CA SER A 195 18.35 -9.06 14.62
C SER A 195 18.60 -9.09 13.10
N GLU A 196 17.89 -9.96 12.36
CA GLU A 196 17.95 -9.98 10.90
C GLU A 196 17.33 -8.70 10.30
N PHE A 197 16.27 -8.19 10.91
CA PHE A 197 15.67 -6.91 10.52
C PHE A 197 16.65 -5.74 10.71
N ALA A 198 17.32 -5.67 11.86
CA ALA A 198 18.36 -4.66 12.11
C ALA A 198 19.53 -4.78 11.12
N ALA A 199 19.97 -6.00 10.80
CA ALA A 199 21.02 -6.23 9.81
C ALA A 199 20.56 -5.79 8.40
N ALA A 200 19.32 -6.08 8.01
CA ALA A 200 18.75 -5.64 6.73
C ALA A 200 18.72 -4.10 6.61
N HIS A 201 18.39 -3.39 7.69
CA HIS A 201 18.46 -1.93 7.73
C HIS A 201 19.88 -1.41 7.52
N ALA A 202 20.87 -2.03 8.17
CA ALA A 202 22.28 -1.64 8.05
C ALA A 202 22.87 -1.86 6.64
N LEU A 203 22.27 -2.74 5.84
CA LEU A 203 22.69 -2.98 4.45
C LEU A 203 22.29 -1.87 3.47
N THR A 204 21.41 -0.94 3.88
CA THR A 204 21.02 0.16 3.02
C THR A 204 22.06 1.29 3.01
N PRO A 205 22.20 2.09 1.95
CA PRO A 205 23.14 3.21 1.89
C PRO A 205 23.03 4.22 3.03
N LEU A 206 21.79 4.47 3.53
CA LEU A 206 21.58 5.33 4.68
C LEU A 206 21.76 4.62 6.03
N ALA A 207 22.19 3.35 6.04
CA ALA A 207 22.25 2.48 7.22
C ALA A 207 20.91 2.41 8.00
N ARG A 208 19.84 2.81 7.36
CA ARG A 208 18.44 2.68 7.82
C ARG A 208 17.50 2.60 6.64
N SER A 209 16.60 1.65 6.63
CA SER A 209 15.50 1.61 5.66
C SER A 209 14.33 2.48 6.15
N SER A 210 13.19 2.36 5.50
CA SER A 210 11.97 3.07 5.89
C SER A 210 11.38 2.56 7.20
N THR A 211 10.64 3.43 7.88
CA THR A 211 9.72 3.09 8.97
C THR A 211 8.27 3.28 8.49
N PRO A 212 7.26 2.73 9.20
CA PRO A 212 5.87 3.01 8.89
C PRO A 212 5.55 4.51 8.84
N ALA A 213 6.17 5.32 9.70
CA ALA A 213 6.00 6.77 9.73
C ALA A 213 6.57 7.46 8.47
N ASP A 214 7.72 7.01 7.96
CA ASP A 214 8.30 7.51 6.71
C ASP A 214 7.35 7.23 5.52
N ILE A 215 6.75 6.03 5.49
CA ILE A 215 5.78 5.65 4.46
C ILE A 215 4.50 6.49 4.57
N ALA A 216 3.98 6.68 5.78
CA ALA A 216 2.77 7.47 6.01
C ALA A 216 2.97 8.95 5.62
N ALA A 217 4.13 9.52 5.91
CA ALA A 217 4.50 10.88 5.48
C ALA A 217 4.58 11.00 3.95
N ALA A 218 5.18 10.02 3.27
CA ALA A 218 5.26 9.97 1.80
C ALA A 218 3.86 9.85 1.16
N VAL A 219 2.99 8.99 1.71
CA VAL A 219 1.60 8.87 1.26
C VAL A 219 0.86 10.19 1.39
N ARG A 220 0.93 10.85 2.55
CA ARG A 220 0.29 12.17 2.75
C ARG A 220 0.84 13.20 1.76
N PHE A 221 2.16 13.27 1.59
CA PHE A 221 2.78 14.18 0.64
C PHE A 221 2.18 14.02 -0.77
N LEU A 222 2.04 12.79 -1.26
CA LEU A 222 1.44 12.53 -2.57
C LEU A 222 -0.05 12.84 -2.63
N VAL A 223 -0.80 12.55 -1.56
CA VAL A 223 -2.23 12.88 -1.47
C VAL A 223 -2.46 14.39 -1.57
N GLU A 224 -1.61 15.19 -0.91
CA GLU A 224 -1.75 16.65 -0.83
C GLU A 224 -1.05 17.42 -1.97
N SER A 225 -0.24 16.76 -2.83
CA SER A 225 0.55 17.41 -3.88
C SER A 225 -0.18 17.46 -5.23
N PRO A 226 -0.81 18.57 -5.63
CA PRO A 226 -1.72 18.59 -6.78
C PRO A 226 -1.01 18.48 -8.14
N ALA A 227 0.29 18.71 -8.22
CA ALA A 227 1.06 18.71 -9.46
C ALA A 227 1.81 17.37 -9.70
N ILE A 228 1.58 16.35 -8.85
CA ILE A 228 2.30 15.07 -8.94
C ILE A 228 1.31 13.96 -9.34
N THR A 229 1.60 13.26 -10.45
CA THR A 229 0.88 12.06 -10.91
C THR A 229 1.79 11.18 -11.77
N GLY A 230 1.49 9.88 -11.87
CA GLY A 230 2.24 8.93 -12.70
C GLY A 230 3.66 8.64 -12.22
N THR A 231 4.01 8.99 -10.99
CA THR A 231 5.34 8.79 -10.41
C THR A 231 5.32 7.79 -9.27
N ASN A 232 6.47 7.13 -9.06
CA ASN A 232 6.71 6.24 -7.93
C ASN A 232 7.79 6.85 -7.03
N LEU A 233 7.48 7.03 -5.75
CA LEU A 233 8.39 7.54 -4.73
C LEU A 233 9.02 6.37 -3.98
N LEU A 234 10.32 6.18 -4.14
CA LEU A 234 11.11 5.21 -3.38
C LEU A 234 11.34 5.73 -1.96
N VAL A 235 10.98 4.93 -0.95
CA VAL A 235 11.16 5.24 0.47
C VAL A 235 11.79 4.03 1.14
N ASP A 236 13.11 3.86 0.97
CA ASP A 236 13.80 2.58 1.23
C ASP A 236 15.24 2.75 1.78
N GLY A 237 15.63 3.95 2.17
CA GLY A 237 17.00 4.22 2.64
C GLY A 237 18.08 4.06 1.56
N GLY A 238 17.67 4.05 0.27
CA GLY A 238 18.56 3.82 -0.86
C GLY A 238 18.78 2.33 -1.17
N GLN A 239 17.99 1.42 -0.60
CA GLN A 239 18.12 -0.03 -0.82
C GLN A 239 18.10 -0.38 -2.32
N HIS A 240 17.30 0.30 -3.12
CA HIS A 240 17.20 0.13 -4.58
C HIS A 240 18.49 0.43 -5.36
N LEU A 241 19.44 1.13 -4.78
CA LEU A 241 20.73 1.46 -5.44
C LEU A 241 21.68 0.26 -5.49
N HIS A 242 21.43 -0.75 -4.69
CA HIS A 242 22.23 -1.97 -4.65
C HIS A 242 21.41 -3.16 -5.19
N ALA A 243 21.76 -3.64 -6.38
CA ALA A 243 21.19 -4.86 -6.92
C ALA A 243 21.57 -6.06 -6.06
N GLN A 244 20.57 -6.82 -5.61
CA GLN A 244 20.76 -7.99 -4.77
C GLN A 244 20.32 -9.25 -5.51
N PRO A 245 21.14 -10.35 -5.48
CA PRO A 245 20.78 -11.60 -6.17
C PRO A 245 19.63 -12.35 -5.50
N ARG A 246 19.34 -12.06 -4.25
CA ARG A 246 18.30 -12.66 -3.40
C ARG A 246 17.54 -11.59 -2.67
N ASP A 247 16.36 -11.93 -2.15
CA ASP A 247 15.63 -11.07 -1.23
C ASP A 247 16.44 -10.84 0.05
N VAL A 248 16.35 -9.63 0.61
CA VAL A 248 17.11 -9.24 1.81
C VAL A 248 16.83 -10.16 3.02
N LEU A 249 15.67 -10.78 3.07
CA LEU A 249 15.34 -11.82 4.06
C LEU A 249 16.31 -13.00 4.05
N PHE A 250 16.97 -13.27 2.93
CA PHE A 250 17.96 -14.34 2.79
C PHE A 250 19.39 -13.85 2.91
N LEU A 251 19.63 -12.55 2.74
CA LEU A 251 20.96 -11.94 2.85
C LEU A 251 21.31 -11.55 4.29
N ALA A 252 20.31 -11.20 5.09
CA ALA A 252 20.48 -10.81 6.49
C ALA A 252 20.67 -12.02 7.44
N LYS A 253 20.54 -13.25 6.95
CA LYS A 253 20.83 -14.45 7.76
C LYS A 253 22.33 -14.57 7.99
N PRO A 254 22.81 -14.76 9.25
CA PRO A 254 24.18 -15.11 9.47
C PRO A 254 24.48 -16.43 8.74
N GLU A 255 25.58 -16.48 7.99
CA GLU A 255 26.04 -17.73 7.38
C GLU A 255 26.05 -18.81 8.46
N SER A 256 25.23 -19.86 8.29
CA SER A 256 25.37 -21.06 9.10
C SER A 256 26.77 -21.57 8.82
N LYS A 257 27.69 -21.46 9.80
CA LYS A 257 29.00 -22.07 9.69
C LYS A 257 28.76 -23.53 9.32
N ALA A 258 29.10 -23.90 8.08
CA ALA A 258 29.16 -25.27 7.65
C ALA A 258 30.22 -25.94 8.57
N THR A 259 29.77 -26.78 9.50
CA THR A 259 30.58 -27.75 10.25
C THR A 259 30.77 -28.97 9.38
#